data_248aca21c321772eb1196e0492cec65a
#
_entry.id   248aca21c321772eb1196e0492cec65a
#
_cell.length_a   1.000
_cell.length_b   1.000
_cell.length_c   1.000
_cell.angle_alpha   90.00
_cell.angle_beta   90.00
_cell.angle_gamma   90.00
#
_symmetry.space_group_name_H-M   'P 1'
#
loop_
_entity.id
_entity.type
_entity.pdbx_description
1 polymer ?
#
loop_
_entity_poly.entity_id
_entity_poly.type
_entity_poly.pdbx_seq_one_letter_code
_entity_poly.pdbx_strand_id
1 'polypeptide(L)'
;MANLSARCYAGDRDLDAIAHLINTCEEVDRLDEGTSISELQQEFNAPSLDVARDIRLWEDAEGKLIGFAQLSVSEPGEVIDGWLRFRVHPDARGGDVEAAAIAWGEVRMREVSAMRGGRVKLRTYARAEDCDRISLLRSNGFKADRYFYRMARSLSEPIPEPHFPEGFALRQFPGEQDAAAWVEMFNQSFIDHWNHHDLTVDKFKHELAKPDYRNDLDLIAVADDGTFVSFCSCEISVQECDRTGRNEGWIACLGTRRGFRKMGLGRAMLLAGLHRLKAAGVATAILGVDAENSSGALHLYESAGFHNIRNSISYVKDV
;
A
#
# COMPACT_ATOMS: atom_id res chain seq x y z
N MET A 1 17.77 9.73 -30.87
CA MET A 1 16.68 9.22 -30.02
C MET A 1 16.85 7.69 -29.97
N ALA A 2 17.08 7.11 -28.79
CA ALA A 2 17.09 5.67 -28.65
C ALA A 2 15.74 5.14 -29.13
N ASN A 3 15.76 4.01 -29.84
CA ASN A 3 14.53 3.42 -30.38
C ASN A 3 13.75 2.78 -29.23
N LEU A 4 12.92 3.59 -28.52
CA LEU A 4 12.11 3.16 -27.38
C LEU A 4 10.94 2.32 -27.91
N SER A 5 10.89 1.04 -27.53
CA SER A 5 9.78 0.14 -27.86
C SER A 5 8.88 -0.08 -26.64
N ALA A 6 7.58 0.15 -26.79
CA ALA A 6 6.61 -0.05 -25.71
C ALA A 6 5.73 -1.27 -26.00
N ARG A 7 5.57 -2.19 -25.03
CA ARG A 7 4.73 -3.38 -25.16
C ARG A 7 3.90 -3.68 -23.92
N CYS A 8 2.89 -4.51 -24.07
CA CYS A 8 2.14 -5.06 -22.95
C CYS A 8 2.93 -6.15 -22.21
N TYR A 9 2.51 -6.43 -21.00
CA TYR A 9 2.93 -7.61 -20.24
C TYR A 9 2.51 -8.89 -20.99
N ALA A 10 3.38 -9.86 -21.06
CA ALA A 10 3.21 -11.07 -21.85
C ALA A 10 3.24 -12.36 -20.99
N GLY A 11 2.90 -12.24 -19.71
CA GLY A 11 2.84 -13.36 -18.78
C GLY A 11 4.13 -13.57 -18.01
N ASP A 12 4.25 -14.73 -17.37
CA ASP A 12 5.30 -15.05 -16.39
C ASP A 12 6.73 -14.90 -16.91
N ARG A 13 6.92 -14.98 -18.24
CA ARG A 13 8.22 -14.75 -18.87
C ARG A 13 8.81 -13.35 -18.65
N ASP A 14 7.96 -12.36 -18.31
CA ASP A 14 8.39 -10.99 -18.05
C ASP A 14 8.71 -10.74 -16.58
N LEU A 15 8.30 -11.62 -15.68
CA LEU A 15 8.43 -11.42 -14.23
C LEU A 15 9.88 -11.25 -13.77
N ASP A 16 10.79 -12.08 -14.32
CA ASP A 16 12.20 -12.00 -13.97
C ASP A 16 12.81 -10.65 -14.39
N ALA A 17 12.52 -10.18 -15.60
CA ALA A 17 13.00 -8.89 -16.10
C ALA A 17 12.42 -7.73 -15.31
N ILE A 18 11.14 -7.80 -14.92
CA ILE A 18 10.46 -6.77 -14.10
C ILE A 18 11.07 -6.75 -12.69
N ALA A 19 11.23 -7.91 -12.05
CA ALA A 19 11.86 -8.00 -10.73
C ALA A 19 13.29 -7.46 -10.75
N HIS A 20 14.07 -7.82 -11.76
CA HIS A 20 15.43 -7.31 -11.94
C HIS A 20 15.46 -5.80 -12.10
N LEU A 21 14.59 -5.21 -12.94
CA LEU A 21 14.50 -3.76 -13.11
C LEU A 21 14.14 -3.05 -11.79
N ILE A 22 13.14 -3.56 -11.07
CA ILE A 22 12.70 -2.98 -9.79
C ILE A 22 13.85 -3.02 -8.78
N ASN A 23 14.54 -4.15 -8.66
CA ASN A 23 15.63 -4.32 -7.70
C ASN A 23 16.88 -3.51 -8.09
N THR A 24 17.17 -3.35 -9.38
CA THR A 24 18.23 -2.43 -9.86
C THR A 24 17.92 -0.98 -9.49
N CYS A 25 16.65 -0.56 -9.61
CA CYS A 25 16.23 0.76 -9.13
C CYS A 25 16.38 0.87 -7.61
N GLU A 26 16.02 -0.19 -6.87
CA GLU A 26 16.09 -0.21 -5.41
C GLU A 26 17.52 -0.08 -4.87
N GLU A 27 18.51 -0.69 -5.54
CA GLU A 27 19.93 -0.57 -5.18
C GLU A 27 20.42 0.89 -5.19
N VAL A 28 19.89 1.71 -6.12
CA VAL A 28 20.22 3.12 -6.26
C VAL A 28 19.36 4.00 -5.36
N ASP A 29 18.04 3.78 -5.38
CA ASP A 29 17.05 4.68 -4.79
C ASP A 29 16.81 4.40 -3.29
N ARG A 30 17.03 3.16 -2.85
CA ARG A 30 16.82 2.68 -1.48
C ARG A 30 15.43 3.04 -0.95
N LEU A 31 14.41 2.72 -1.76
CA LEU A 31 13.01 3.02 -1.47
C LEU A 31 12.34 2.01 -0.53
N ASP A 32 12.99 0.87 -0.26
CA ASP A 32 12.40 -0.31 0.38
C ASP A 32 11.19 -0.86 -0.42
N GLU A 33 11.32 -0.85 -1.74
CA GLU A 33 10.30 -1.30 -2.68
C GLU A 33 10.83 -2.38 -3.63
N GLY A 34 11.90 -3.07 -3.23
CA GLY A 34 12.40 -4.25 -3.92
C GLY A 34 11.37 -5.38 -3.93
N THR A 35 11.45 -6.29 -4.89
CA THR A 35 10.46 -7.35 -5.07
C THR A 35 11.10 -8.66 -5.49
N SER A 36 10.38 -9.76 -5.27
CA SER A 36 10.67 -11.09 -5.79
C SER A 36 9.70 -11.47 -6.91
N ILE A 37 10.02 -12.51 -7.65
CA ILE A 37 9.13 -13.07 -8.67
C ILE A 37 7.80 -13.52 -8.04
N SER A 38 7.85 -14.17 -6.88
CA SER A 38 6.65 -14.65 -6.18
C SER A 38 5.73 -13.50 -5.70
N GLU A 39 6.32 -12.40 -5.22
CA GLU A 39 5.56 -11.19 -4.85
C GLU A 39 4.88 -10.58 -6.09
N LEU A 40 5.59 -10.47 -7.22
CA LEU A 40 5.01 -9.99 -8.48
C LEU A 40 3.90 -10.91 -9.01
N GLN A 41 4.10 -12.23 -8.98
CA GLN A 41 3.07 -13.19 -9.39
C GLN A 41 1.79 -13.00 -8.59
N GLN A 42 1.92 -12.83 -7.28
CA GLN A 42 0.78 -12.61 -6.42
C GLN A 42 0.09 -11.26 -6.69
N GLU A 43 0.88 -10.19 -6.83
CA GLU A 43 0.35 -8.87 -7.15
C GLU A 43 -0.40 -8.88 -8.50
N PHE A 44 0.16 -9.56 -9.51
CA PHE A 44 -0.42 -9.62 -10.86
C PHE A 44 -1.62 -10.57 -10.96
N ASN A 45 -1.80 -11.46 -10.00
CA ASN A 45 -2.99 -12.31 -9.88
C ASN A 45 -4.14 -11.62 -9.09
N ALA A 46 -3.96 -10.36 -8.67
CA ALA A 46 -5.00 -9.63 -7.94
C ALA A 46 -6.27 -9.48 -8.78
N PRO A 47 -7.48 -9.77 -8.22
CA PRO A 47 -8.75 -9.75 -8.97
C PRO A 47 -9.09 -8.40 -9.60
N SER A 48 -8.48 -7.32 -9.09
CA SER A 48 -8.73 -5.95 -9.56
C SER A 48 -7.78 -5.47 -10.65
N LEU A 49 -6.80 -6.28 -11.06
CA LEU A 49 -5.77 -5.90 -12.03
C LEU A 49 -6.01 -6.60 -13.38
N ASP A 50 -6.23 -5.83 -14.43
CA ASP A 50 -6.21 -6.32 -15.81
C ASP A 50 -4.76 -6.25 -16.34
N VAL A 51 -3.97 -7.30 -16.12
CA VAL A 51 -2.54 -7.33 -16.45
C VAL A 51 -2.24 -7.02 -17.92
N ALA A 52 -3.17 -7.30 -18.83
CA ALA A 52 -3.00 -7.03 -20.26
C ALA A 52 -3.12 -5.53 -20.58
N ARG A 53 -3.87 -4.79 -19.78
CA ARG A 53 -4.16 -3.37 -19.99
C ARG A 53 -3.52 -2.45 -18.97
N ASP A 54 -3.32 -2.94 -17.74
CA ASP A 54 -2.88 -2.13 -16.61
C ASP A 54 -1.37 -2.27 -16.31
N ILE A 55 -0.64 -3.02 -17.17
CA ILE A 55 0.83 -3.13 -17.12
C ILE A 55 1.43 -2.76 -18.46
N ARG A 56 2.50 -1.95 -18.45
CA ARG A 56 3.24 -1.52 -19.63
C ARG A 56 4.74 -1.62 -19.41
N LEU A 57 5.43 -2.10 -20.43
CA LEU A 57 6.86 -2.31 -20.45
C LEU A 57 7.51 -1.48 -21.57
N TRP A 58 8.73 -0.99 -21.33
CA TRP A 58 9.53 -0.27 -22.31
C TRP A 58 10.90 -0.93 -22.42
N GLU A 59 11.32 -1.17 -23.64
CA GLU A 59 12.60 -1.78 -23.99
C GLU A 59 13.45 -0.81 -24.81
N ASP A 60 14.77 -0.93 -24.65
CA ASP A 60 15.76 -0.22 -25.50
C ASP A 60 15.92 -0.90 -26.87
N ALA A 61 16.87 -0.43 -27.66
CA ALA A 61 17.15 -0.94 -28.99
C ALA A 61 17.69 -2.39 -28.99
N GLU A 62 18.28 -2.79 -27.89
CA GLU A 62 18.84 -4.15 -27.66
C GLU A 62 17.81 -5.11 -27.07
N GLY A 63 16.59 -4.64 -26.75
CA GLY A 63 15.52 -5.43 -26.15
C GLY A 63 15.65 -5.60 -24.64
N LYS A 64 16.50 -4.81 -23.98
CA LYS A 64 16.59 -4.80 -22.52
C LYS A 64 15.42 -4.02 -21.94
N LEU A 65 14.77 -4.54 -20.88
CA LEU A 65 13.73 -3.84 -20.16
C LEU A 65 14.32 -2.65 -19.39
N ILE A 66 13.92 -1.44 -19.74
CA ILE A 66 14.37 -0.18 -19.13
C ILE A 66 13.26 0.61 -18.45
N GLY A 67 12.00 0.21 -18.66
CA GLY A 67 10.85 0.84 -18.03
C GLY A 67 9.74 -0.15 -17.73
N PHE A 68 9.12 0.01 -16.58
CA PHE A 68 7.94 -0.73 -16.13
C PHE A 68 6.94 0.26 -15.54
N ALA A 69 5.67 0.10 -15.90
CA ALA A 69 4.57 0.80 -15.23
C ALA A 69 3.40 -0.13 -14.99
N GLN A 70 2.72 0.12 -13.87
CA GLN A 70 1.50 -0.56 -13.43
C GLN A 70 0.51 0.48 -12.97
N LEU A 71 -0.75 0.30 -13.36
CA LEU A 71 -1.86 1.15 -12.95
C LEU A 71 -2.88 0.34 -12.16
N SER A 72 -3.05 0.68 -10.88
CA SER A 72 -4.12 0.12 -10.05
C SER A 72 -5.32 1.04 -10.09
N VAL A 73 -6.46 0.55 -10.58
CA VAL A 73 -7.69 1.34 -10.77
C VAL A 73 -8.66 1.04 -9.63
N SER A 74 -9.17 2.09 -8.98
CA SER A 74 -10.16 1.95 -7.90
C SER A 74 -11.50 1.40 -8.42
N GLU A 75 -12.34 0.93 -7.48
CA GLU A 75 -13.72 0.56 -7.80
C GLU A 75 -14.47 1.75 -8.41
N PRO A 76 -15.53 1.47 -9.21
CA PRO A 76 -16.37 2.52 -9.77
C PRO A 76 -16.97 3.43 -8.68
N GLY A 77 -16.95 4.74 -8.93
CA GLY A 77 -17.46 5.77 -8.02
C GLY A 77 -17.64 7.10 -8.74
N GLU A 78 -17.99 8.16 -8.01
CA GLU A 78 -18.09 9.52 -8.59
C GLU A 78 -16.74 9.99 -9.18
N VAL A 79 -15.65 9.59 -8.52
CA VAL A 79 -14.28 9.77 -8.98
C VAL A 79 -13.61 8.41 -8.97
N ILE A 80 -12.95 8.05 -10.06
CA ILE A 80 -12.17 6.82 -10.22
C ILE A 80 -10.70 7.21 -10.17
N ASP A 81 -9.97 6.68 -9.18
CA ASP A 81 -8.55 6.91 -9.03
C ASP A 81 -7.73 5.81 -9.70
N GLY A 82 -6.72 6.22 -10.47
CA GLY A 82 -5.70 5.33 -11.00
C GLY A 82 -4.36 5.60 -10.32
N TRP A 83 -3.85 4.63 -9.57
CA TRP A 83 -2.55 4.72 -8.91
C TRP A 83 -1.46 4.19 -9.83
N LEU A 84 -0.65 5.10 -10.37
CA LEU A 84 0.45 4.81 -11.28
C LEU A 84 1.74 4.57 -10.50
N ARG A 85 2.22 3.34 -10.52
CA ARG A 85 3.58 2.97 -10.12
C ARG A 85 4.42 2.81 -11.37
N PHE A 86 5.60 3.40 -11.44
CA PHE A 86 6.53 3.18 -12.54
C PHE A 86 7.98 3.19 -12.05
N ARG A 87 8.81 2.42 -12.75
CA ARG A 87 10.25 2.32 -12.54
C ARG A 87 10.94 2.49 -13.88
N VAL A 88 12.04 3.25 -13.85
CA VAL A 88 12.92 3.45 -15.01
C VAL A 88 14.34 3.11 -14.58
N HIS A 89 15.00 2.29 -15.40
CA HIS A 89 16.39 1.89 -15.16
C HIS A 89 17.25 3.14 -14.91
N PRO A 90 18.14 3.14 -13.91
CA PRO A 90 18.93 4.34 -13.56
C PRO A 90 19.62 4.99 -14.75
N ASP A 91 20.20 4.20 -15.66
CA ASP A 91 20.89 4.71 -16.85
C ASP A 91 19.96 5.27 -17.94
N ALA A 92 18.64 5.06 -17.83
CA ALA A 92 17.66 5.53 -18.80
C ALA A 92 16.81 6.69 -18.25
N ARG A 93 17.10 7.20 -17.06
CA ARG A 93 16.37 8.30 -16.42
C ARG A 93 16.68 9.66 -17.05
N GLY A 94 15.73 10.59 -16.85
CA GLY A 94 15.83 11.94 -17.41
C GLY A 94 15.61 11.98 -18.92
N GLY A 95 15.11 10.89 -19.50
CA GLY A 95 14.78 10.73 -20.91
C GLY A 95 13.28 10.64 -21.16
N ASP A 96 12.95 9.95 -22.25
CA ASP A 96 11.56 9.86 -22.71
C ASP A 96 10.72 8.80 -21.98
N VAL A 97 11.34 7.88 -21.21
CA VAL A 97 10.67 6.70 -20.61
C VAL A 97 9.70 7.11 -19.51
N GLU A 98 10.11 8.02 -18.63
CA GLU A 98 9.24 8.54 -17.55
C GLU A 98 8.04 9.28 -18.11
N ALA A 99 8.26 10.13 -19.12
CA ALA A 99 7.19 10.86 -19.77
C ALA A 99 6.24 9.91 -20.50
N ALA A 100 6.77 8.85 -21.16
CA ALA A 100 5.98 7.82 -21.81
C ALA A 100 5.14 7.00 -20.81
N ALA A 101 5.68 6.69 -19.63
CA ALA A 101 4.95 5.99 -18.57
C ALA A 101 3.78 6.83 -18.05
N ILE A 102 4.00 8.13 -17.81
CA ILE A 102 2.93 9.05 -17.39
C ILE A 102 1.87 9.18 -18.49
N ALA A 103 2.28 9.42 -19.74
CA ALA A 103 1.36 9.56 -20.86
C ALA A 103 0.51 8.29 -21.08
N TRP A 104 1.12 7.10 -20.93
CA TRP A 104 0.38 5.84 -20.97
C TRP A 104 -0.66 5.75 -19.86
N GLY A 105 -0.30 6.10 -18.62
CA GLY A 105 -1.23 6.13 -17.50
C GLY A 105 -2.43 7.04 -17.75
N GLU A 106 -2.19 8.23 -18.34
CA GLU A 106 -3.27 9.16 -18.71
C GLU A 106 -4.20 8.57 -19.79
N VAL A 107 -3.62 7.97 -20.85
CA VAL A 107 -4.40 7.32 -21.91
C VAL A 107 -5.27 6.21 -21.30
N ARG A 108 -4.66 5.37 -20.44
CA ARG A 108 -5.38 4.28 -19.79
C ARG A 108 -6.51 4.77 -18.90
N MET A 109 -6.33 5.86 -18.14
CA MET A 109 -7.40 6.43 -17.33
C MET A 109 -8.52 7.03 -18.17
N ARG A 110 -8.23 7.63 -19.35
CA ARG A 110 -9.27 8.07 -20.29
C ARG A 110 -10.08 6.89 -20.84
N GLU A 111 -9.44 5.74 -21.12
CA GLU A 111 -10.15 4.52 -21.49
C GLU A 111 -11.06 4.03 -20.35
N VAL A 112 -10.59 4.08 -19.10
CA VAL A 112 -11.41 3.72 -17.92
C VAL A 112 -12.63 4.62 -17.82
N SER A 113 -12.45 5.95 -17.98
CA SER A 113 -13.56 6.92 -17.99
C SER A 113 -14.57 6.62 -19.11
N ALA A 114 -14.09 6.31 -20.32
CA ALA A 114 -14.96 5.97 -21.43
C ALA A 114 -15.77 4.67 -21.22
N MET A 115 -15.19 3.69 -20.52
CA MET A 115 -15.83 2.40 -20.24
C MET A 115 -16.78 2.41 -19.03
N ARG A 116 -16.40 3.10 -17.97
CA ARG A 116 -17.10 3.04 -16.67
C ARG A 116 -17.92 4.29 -16.39
N GLY A 117 -17.71 5.37 -17.15
CA GLY A 117 -18.19 6.72 -16.85
C GLY A 117 -17.43 7.34 -15.67
N GLY A 118 -17.83 8.56 -15.31
CA GLY A 118 -17.26 9.27 -14.16
C GLY A 118 -15.98 10.05 -14.47
N ARG A 119 -15.58 10.87 -13.48
CA ARG A 119 -14.32 11.61 -13.53
C ARG A 119 -13.17 10.69 -13.14
N VAL A 120 -12.04 10.86 -13.79
CA VAL A 120 -10.85 10.05 -13.49
C VAL A 120 -9.70 10.95 -13.02
N LYS A 121 -8.92 10.42 -12.08
CA LYS A 121 -7.70 11.05 -11.58
C LYS A 121 -6.55 10.07 -11.68
N LEU A 122 -5.39 10.57 -12.12
CA LEU A 122 -4.15 9.83 -12.08
C LEU A 122 -3.37 10.25 -10.83
N ARG A 123 -2.97 9.27 -10.01
CA ARG A 123 -2.23 9.45 -8.77
C ARG A 123 -0.89 8.74 -8.81
N THR A 124 0.08 9.26 -8.09
CA THR A 124 1.38 8.62 -7.89
C THR A 124 2.01 9.16 -6.61
N TYR A 125 3.16 8.58 -6.19
CA TYR A 125 3.90 9.02 -5.02
C TYR A 125 5.32 9.49 -5.38
N ALA A 126 5.82 10.40 -4.56
CA ALA A 126 7.24 10.73 -4.46
C ALA A 126 7.64 10.81 -2.99
N ARG A 127 8.89 10.47 -2.66
CA ARG A 127 9.49 10.85 -1.39
C ARG A 127 9.66 12.37 -1.32
N ALA A 128 9.55 12.95 -0.14
CA ALA A 128 9.67 14.40 0.03
C ALA A 128 11.08 14.91 -0.32
N GLU A 129 12.09 14.06 -0.18
CA GLU A 129 13.49 14.34 -0.52
C GLU A 129 13.87 14.07 -1.99
N ASP A 130 13.00 13.41 -2.78
CA ASP A 130 13.25 13.08 -4.19
C ASP A 130 12.90 14.27 -5.10
N CYS A 131 13.82 15.23 -5.17
CA CYS A 131 13.66 16.46 -5.94
C CYS A 131 13.47 16.21 -7.44
N ASP A 132 14.14 15.21 -7.99
CA ASP A 132 14.09 14.89 -9.42
C ASP A 132 12.72 14.34 -9.80
N ARG A 133 12.19 13.37 -9.02
CA ARG A 133 10.85 12.84 -9.22
C ARG A 133 9.78 13.90 -9.01
N ILE A 134 9.91 14.74 -7.98
CA ILE A 134 9.00 15.87 -7.73
C ILE A 134 8.98 16.83 -8.90
N SER A 135 10.15 17.21 -9.43
CA SER A 135 10.27 18.07 -10.61
C SER A 135 9.61 17.44 -11.84
N LEU A 136 9.87 16.16 -12.10
CA LEU A 136 9.27 15.40 -13.17
C LEU A 136 7.73 15.41 -13.07
N LEU A 137 7.18 15.11 -11.89
CA LEU A 137 5.73 15.08 -11.70
C LEU A 137 5.09 16.45 -11.92
N ARG A 138 5.69 17.51 -11.36
CA ARG A 138 5.20 18.88 -11.53
C ARG A 138 5.23 19.33 -12.98
N SER A 139 6.32 19.04 -13.72
CA SER A 139 6.44 19.38 -15.14
C SER A 139 5.41 18.63 -16.02
N ASN A 140 4.93 17.46 -15.56
CA ASN A 140 3.85 16.70 -16.20
C ASN A 140 2.45 17.05 -15.66
N GLY A 141 2.30 18.16 -14.94
CA GLY A 141 0.99 18.71 -14.52
C GLY A 141 0.40 18.08 -13.27
N PHE A 142 1.14 17.27 -12.52
CA PHE A 142 0.72 16.78 -11.22
C PHE A 142 0.82 17.85 -10.15
N LYS A 143 -0.08 17.81 -9.17
CA LYS A 143 -0.11 18.67 -7.98
C LYS A 143 0.03 17.81 -6.74
N ALA A 144 0.75 18.31 -5.73
CA ALA A 144 0.76 17.68 -4.41
C ALA A 144 -0.66 17.71 -3.83
N ASP A 145 -1.09 16.59 -3.30
CA ASP A 145 -2.46 16.38 -2.82
C ASP A 145 -2.51 15.99 -1.34
N ARG A 146 -1.58 15.10 -0.89
CA ARG A 146 -1.58 14.59 0.47
C ARG A 146 -0.18 14.22 0.92
N TYR A 147 0.07 14.30 2.24
CA TYR A 147 1.35 13.96 2.85
C TYR A 147 1.18 12.72 3.73
N PHE A 148 2.17 11.83 3.69
CA PHE A 148 2.18 10.60 4.47
C PHE A 148 3.51 10.48 5.23
N TYR A 149 3.44 9.96 6.44
CA TYR A 149 4.60 9.62 7.25
C TYR A 149 4.75 8.10 7.33
N ARG A 150 5.97 7.63 7.15
CA ARG A 150 6.38 6.30 7.60
C ARG A 150 6.95 6.48 9.00
N MET A 151 6.38 5.76 9.96
CA MET A 151 6.80 5.86 11.35
C MET A 151 7.36 4.53 11.82
N ALA A 152 8.31 4.57 12.75
CA ALA A 152 8.94 3.40 13.33
C ALA A 152 8.91 3.46 14.86
N ARG A 153 8.90 2.28 15.47
CA ARG A 153 9.07 2.09 16.92
C ARG A 153 9.93 0.86 17.20
N SER A 154 10.93 0.98 18.10
CA SER A 154 11.66 -0.17 18.60
C SER A 154 10.79 -1.01 19.54
N LEU A 155 10.75 -2.33 19.31
CA LEU A 155 10.04 -3.28 20.17
C LEU A 155 10.91 -3.81 21.33
N SER A 156 12.19 -3.39 21.44
CA SER A 156 13.00 -3.61 22.63
C SER A 156 12.54 -2.75 23.81
N GLU A 157 11.93 -1.58 23.52
CA GLU A 157 11.35 -0.71 24.52
C GLU A 157 10.10 -1.33 25.17
N PRO A 158 9.78 -0.97 26.44
CA PRO A 158 8.57 -1.43 27.09
C PRO A 158 7.31 -1.06 26.31
N ILE A 159 6.43 -2.04 26.09
CA ILE A 159 5.12 -1.83 25.47
C ILE A 159 4.08 -1.88 26.59
N PRO A 160 3.26 -0.83 26.78
CA PRO A 160 2.17 -0.86 27.75
C PRO A 160 1.19 -2.01 27.47
N GLU A 161 0.60 -2.56 28.50
CA GLU A 161 -0.43 -3.59 28.35
C GLU A 161 -1.70 -3.01 27.69
N PRO A 162 -2.31 -3.75 26.75
CA PRO A 162 -3.55 -3.33 26.11
C PRO A 162 -4.72 -3.45 27.10
N HIS A 163 -5.45 -2.35 27.31
CA HIS A 163 -6.65 -2.34 28.14
C HIS A 163 -7.89 -2.14 27.26
N PHE A 164 -8.72 -3.16 27.18
CA PHE A 164 -10.00 -3.10 26.47
C PHE A 164 -11.10 -2.61 27.44
N PRO A 165 -11.99 -1.70 26.99
CA PRO A 165 -13.15 -1.32 27.78
C PRO A 165 -14.06 -2.50 28.08
N GLU A 166 -14.87 -2.41 29.11
CA GLU A 166 -15.92 -3.40 29.42
C GLU A 166 -16.87 -3.58 28.23
N GLY A 167 -17.27 -4.82 27.95
CA GLY A 167 -18.09 -5.18 26.79
C GLY A 167 -17.32 -5.43 25.51
N PHE A 168 -15.97 -5.40 25.54
CA PHE A 168 -15.14 -5.68 24.37
C PHE A 168 -14.04 -6.70 24.68
N ALA A 169 -13.88 -7.68 23.78
CA ALA A 169 -12.87 -8.71 23.90
C ALA A 169 -11.92 -8.73 22.69
N LEU A 170 -10.62 -8.86 22.96
CA LEU A 170 -9.63 -9.13 21.94
C LEU A 170 -9.75 -10.57 21.45
N ARG A 171 -9.77 -10.75 20.13
CA ARG A 171 -9.71 -12.06 19.47
C ARG A 171 -8.76 -12.01 18.27
N GLN A 172 -8.26 -13.17 17.90
CA GLN A 172 -7.66 -13.38 16.60
C GLN A 172 -8.77 -13.45 15.55
N PHE A 173 -8.53 -12.98 14.35
CA PHE A 173 -9.50 -13.08 13.25
C PHE A 173 -9.82 -14.56 12.98
N PRO A 174 -11.10 -14.98 12.93
CA PRO A 174 -11.46 -16.40 12.87
C PRO A 174 -11.18 -17.07 11.53
N GLY A 175 -11.05 -16.30 10.45
CA GLY A 175 -10.74 -16.80 9.12
C GLY A 175 -11.77 -16.44 8.05
N GLU A 176 -11.63 -17.04 6.87
CA GLU A 176 -12.36 -16.67 5.65
C GLU A 176 -13.90 -16.71 5.79
N GLN A 177 -14.44 -17.58 6.64
CA GLN A 177 -15.89 -17.66 6.90
C GLN A 177 -16.47 -16.34 7.43
N ASP A 178 -15.66 -15.53 8.11
CA ASP A 178 -16.07 -14.23 8.67
C ASP A 178 -15.59 -13.03 7.83
N ALA A 179 -15.11 -13.28 6.60
CA ALA A 179 -14.60 -12.25 5.70
C ALA A 179 -15.61 -11.12 5.44
N ALA A 180 -16.89 -11.44 5.31
CA ALA A 180 -17.93 -10.42 5.09
C ALA A 180 -18.09 -9.49 6.29
N ALA A 181 -18.06 -10.01 7.52
CA ALA A 181 -18.14 -9.22 8.75
C ALA A 181 -16.88 -8.35 8.93
N TRP A 182 -15.71 -8.89 8.59
CA TRP A 182 -14.45 -8.15 8.62
C TRP A 182 -14.44 -6.99 7.61
N VAL A 183 -14.87 -7.24 6.38
CA VAL A 183 -14.96 -6.22 5.31
C VAL A 183 -15.95 -5.12 5.70
N GLU A 184 -17.10 -5.46 6.28
CA GLU A 184 -18.04 -4.46 6.78
C GLU A 184 -17.41 -3.58 7.87
N MET A 185 -16.73 -4.20 8.85
CA MET A 185 -16.00 -3.45 9.89
C MET A 185 -14.93 -2.53 9.27
N PHE A 186 -14.15 -3.02 8.30
CA PHE A 186 -13.13 -2.24 7.59
C PHE A 186 -13.76 -1.02 6.92
N ASN A 187 -14.77 -1.21 6.07
CA ASN A 187 -15.40 -0.13 5.33
C ASN A 187 -16.02 0.92 6.27
N GLN A 188 -16.67 0.50 7.35
CA GLN A 188 -17.19 1.40 8.38
C GLN A 188 -16.09 2.13 9.17
N SER A 189 -14.89 1.54 9.29
CA SER A 189 -13.73 2.16 9.94
C SER A 189 -13.09 3.26 9.11
N PHE A 190 -13.13 3.12 7.78
CA PHE A 190 -12.47 4.05 6.85
C PHE A 190 -13.41 4.97 6.09
N ILE A 191 -14.72 4.94 6.35
CA ILE A 191 -15.73 5.74 5.65
C ILE A 191 -15.44 7.26 5.66
N ASP A 192 -14.71 7.77 6.65
CA ASP A 192 -14.29 9.17 6.76
C ASP A 192 -12.84 9.40 6.31
N HIS A 193 -12.18 8.36 5.83
CA HIS A 193 -10.78 8.45 5.41
C HIS A 193 -10.68 9.13 4.05
N TRP A 194 -9.64 9.97 3.89
CA TRP A 194 -9.33 10.55 2.59
C TRP A 194 -9.17 9.46 1.52
N ASN A 195 -9.76 9.70 0.37
CA ASN A 195 -9.73 8.79 -0.79
C ASN A 195 -10.22 7.36 -0.46
N HIS A 196 -11.22 7.25 0.40
CA HIS A 196 -11.81 5.96 0.74
C HIS A 196 -12.49 5.31 -0.46
N HIS A 197 -12.21 4.04 -0.66
CA HIS A 197 -12.92 3.14 -1.56
C HIS A 197 -13.26 1.86 -0.79
N ASP A 198 -14.47 1.35 -0.97
CA ASP A 198 -14.89 0.15 -0.29
C ASP A 198 -14.03 -1.06 -0.68
N LEU A 199 -13.59 -1.80 0.33
CA LEU A 199 -12.97 -3.10 0.15
C LEU A 199 -14.07 -4.13 -0.18
N THR A 200 -13.83 -4.98 -1.17
CA THR A 200 -14.72 -6.10 -1.49
C THR A 200 -14.29 -7.38 -0.78
N VAL A 201 -15.24 -8.29 -0.57
CA VAL A 201 -14.96 -9.60 0.06
C VAL A 201 -13.95 -10.40 -0.77
N ASP A 202 -14.05 -10.34 -2.10
CA ASP A 202 -13.12 -11.05 -3.00
C ASP A 202 -11.69 -10.54 -2.90
N LYS A 203 -11.50 -9.20 -2.81
CA LYS A 203 -10.19 -8.62 -2.56
C LYS A 203 -9.64 -9.05 -1.21
N PHE A 204 -10.45 -9.02 -0.16
CA PHE A 204 -10.00 -9.45 1.16
C PHE A 204 -9.63 -10.94 1.18
N LYS A 205 -10.42 -11.82 0.54
CA LYS A 205 -10.07 -13.24 0.41
C LYS A 205 -8.77 -13.46 -0.37
N HIS A 206 -8.50 -12.65 -1.39
CA HIS A 206 -7.21 -12.69 -2.08
C HIS A 206 -6.04 -12.37 -1.14
N GLU A 207 -6.20 -11.38 -0.25
CA GLU A 207 -5.20 -11.06 0.77
C GLU A 207 -4.98 -12.22 1.76
N LEU A 208 -6.06 -12.87 2.21
CA LEU A 208 -5.98 -14.04 3.10
C LEU A 208 -5.30 -15.26 2.45
N ALA A 209 -5.32 -15.33 1.12
CA ALA A 209 -4.70 -16.43 0.36
C ALA A 209 -3.19 -16.22 0.12
N LYS A 210 -2.61 -15.11 0.58
CA LYS A 210 -1.17 -14.83 0.43
C LYS A 210 -0.33 -15.90 1.14
N PRO A 211 0.76 -16.38 0.53
CA PRO A 211 1.62 -17.41 1.14
C PRO A 211 2.23 -17.00 2.50
N ASP A 212 2.47 -15.72 2.69
CA ASP A 212 3.02 -15.12 3.90
C ASP A 212 1.97 -14.55 4.86
N TYR A 213 0.67 -14.71 4.53
CA TYR A 213 -0.40 -14.31 5.44
C TYR A 213 -0.33 -15.07 6.77
N ARG A 214 -0.31 -14.30 7.84
CA ARG A 214 -0.21 -14.80 9.21
C ARG A 214 -1.46 -14.45 10.00
N ASN A 215 -2.38 -15.42 10.09
CA ASN A 215 -3.64 -15.27 10.83
C ASN A 215 -3.45 -14.91 12.33
N ASP A 216 -2.34 -15.36 12.94
CA ASP A 216 -2.00 -15.02 14.33
C ASP A 216 -1.62 -13.53 14.52
N LEU A 217 -1.38 -12.81 13.43
CA LEU A 217 -1.08 -11.38 13.39
C LEU A 217 -2.29 -10.52 13.01
N ASP A 218 -3.44 -11.12 12.68
CA ASP A 218 -4.67 -10.42 12.35
C ASP A 218 -5.63 -10.43 13.55
N LEU A 219 -5.75 -9.28 14.20
CA LEU A 219 -6.44 -9.11 15.46
C LEU A 219 -7.73 -8.31 15.28
N ILE A 220 -8.78 -8.73 15.99
CA ILE A 220 -10.06 -8.03 16.07
C ILE A 220 -10.49 -7.77 17.50
N ALA A 221 -11.20 -6.68 17.74
CA ALA A 221 -11.98 -6.47 18.94
C ALA A 221 -13.46 -6.75 18.64
N VAL A 222 -14.10 -7.50 19.51
CA VAL A 222 -15.47 -7.97 19.34
C VAL A 222 -16.30 -7.48 20.54
N ALA A 223 -17.47 -6.92 20.27
CA ALA A 223 -18.44 -6.54 21.30
C ALA A 223 -19.20 -7.78 21.84
N ASP A 224 -19.91 -7.65 22.96
CA ASP A 224 -20.63 -8.74 23.62
C ASP A 224 -21.69 -9.41 22.72
N ASP A 225 -22.25 -8.67 21.76
CA ASP A 225 -23.21 -9.16 20.78
C ASP A 225 -22.57 -9.88 19.57
N GLY A 226 -21.24 -10.01 19.55
CA GLY A 226 -20.47 -10.60 18.47
C GLY A 226 -20.08 -9.65 17.33
N THR A 227 -20.44 -8.38 17.39
CA THR A 227 -20.09 -7.38 16.36
C THR A 227 -18.59 -7.10 16.35
N PHE A 228 -17.96 -7.15 15.17
CA PHE A 228 -16.58 -6.73 14.97
C PHE A 228 -16.50 -5.20 14.99
N VAL A 229 -15.72 -4.63 15.89
CA VAL A 229 -15.74 -3.18 16.16
C VAL A 229 -14.42 -2.46 15.92
N SER A 230 -13.30 -3.17 16.01
CA SER A 230 -11.96 -2.63 15.77
C SER A 230 -11.02 -3.74 15.34
N PHE A 231 -9.96 -3.41 14.62
CA PHE A 231 -8.97 -4.38 14.17
C PHE A 231 -7.58 -3.78 14.12
N CYS A 232 -6.58 -4.67 14.16
CA CYS A 232 -5.18 -4.38 13.89
C CYS A 232 -4.60 -5.55 13.10
N SER A 233 -4.37 -5.34 11.81
CA SER A 233 -3.69 -6.31 10.96
C SER A 233 -2.20 -5.99 10.95
N CYS A 234 -1.39 -6.99 11.28
CA CYS A 234 0.06 -6.89 11.27
C CYS A 234 0.63 -7.83 10.20
N GLU A 235 1.75 -7.43 9.61
CA GLU A 235 2.41 -8.18 8.55
C GLU A 235 3.91 -8.29 8.82
N ILE A 236 4.51 -9.42 8.43
CA ILE A 236 5.94 -9.65 8.46
C ILE A 236 6.33 -10.25 7.12
N SER A 237 7.00 -9.48 6.28
CA SER A 237 7.59 -10.00 5.05
C SER A 237 8.97 -10.55 5.34
N VAL A 238 9.10 -11.87 5.35
CA VAL A 238 10.40 -12.55 5.48
C VAL A 238 11.33 -12.16 4.33
N GLN A 239 10.80 -12.06 3.12
CA GLN A 239 11.56 -11.69 1.93
C GLN A 239 12.10 -10.25 2.01
N GLU A 240 11.30 -9.30 2.52
CA GLU A 240 11.76 -7.92 2.75
C GLU A 240 12.83 -7.87 3.86
N CYS A 241 12.62 -8.60 4.95
CA CYS A 241 13.60 -8.70 6.03
C CYS A 241 14.94 -9.26 5.53
N ASP A 242 14.91 -10.34 4.75
CA ASP A 242 16.12 -10.97 4.18
C ASP A 242 16.83 -10.02 3.20
N ARG A 243 16.07 -9.35 2.32
CA ARG A 243 16.60 -8.41 1.32
C ARG A 243 17.23 -7.16 1.96
N THR A 244 16.62 -6.63 3.01
CA THR A 244 17.05 -5.36 3.64
C THR A 244 18.00 -5.58 4.81
N GLY A 245 18.08 -6.79 5.36
CA GLY A 245 18.79 -7.10 6.61
C GLY A 245 18.13 -6.49 7.86
N ARG A 246 16.90 -5.97 7.75
CA ARG A 246 16.14 -5.35 8.84
C ARG A 246 15.06 -6.30 9.35
N ASN A 247 15.02 -6.48 10.66
CA ASN A 247 13.96 -7.26 11.31
C ASN A 247 12.78 -6.34 11.64
N GLU A 248 11.96 -6.07 10.62
CA GLU A 248 10.83 -5.15 10.67
C GLU A 248 9.50 -5.91 10.50
N GLY A 249 8.46 -5.39 11.16
CA GLY A 249 7.09 -5.84 10.98
C GLY A 249 6.15 -4.64 10.90
N TRP A 250 5.10 -4.77 10.11
CA TRP A 250 4.17 -3.69 9.83
C TRP A 250 2.93 -3.77 10.70
N ILE A 251 2.50 -2.64 11.24
CA ILE A 251 1.09 -2.39 11.52
C ILE A 251 0.48 -1.97 10.17
N ALA A 252 0.05 -2.96 9.41
CA ALA A 252 -0.41 -2.76 8.03
C ALA A 252 -1.72 -1.97 7.99
N CYS A 253 -2.63 -2.29 8.91
CA CYS A 253 -3.89 -1.58 9.01
C CYS A 253 -4.43 -1.56 10.45
N LEU A 254 -4.90 -0.39 10.90
CA LEU A 254 -5.54 -0.20 12.19
C LEU A 254 -6.83 0.59 11.99
N GLY A 255 -7.96 0.04 12.42
CA GLY A 255 -9.25 0.68 12.26
C GLY A 255 -10.16 0.50 13.45
N THR A 256 -11.08 1.47 13.63
CA THR A 256 -12.18 1.37 14.60
C THR A 256 -13.45 1.84 13.94
N ARG A 257 -14.46 0.97 13.93
CA ARG A 257 -15.81 1.21 13.38
C ARG A 257 -16.40 2.51 13.91
N ARG A 258 -17.05 3.31 13.06
CA ARG A 258 -17.51 4.67 13.36
C ARG A 258 -18.26 4.78 14.69
N GLY A 259 -19.17 3.93 15.02
CA GLY A 259 -19.96 3.99 16.27
C GLY A 259 -19.18 3.66 17.56
N PHE A 260 -17.95 3.14 17.44
CA PHE A 260 -17.13 2.66 18.56
C PHE A 260 -15.82 3.45 18.75
N ARG A 261 -15.69 4.59 18.06
CA ARG A 261 -14.52 5.47 18.19
C ARG A 261 -14.51 6.20 19.54
N LYS A 262 -13.34 6.69 19.96
CA LYS A 262 -13.11 7.46 21.21
C LYS A 262 -13.38 6.68 22.51
N MET A 263 -13.49 5.35 22.44
CA MET A 263 -13.66 4.45 23.58
C MET A 263 -12.34 3.80 24.04
N GLY A 264 -11.20 4.15 23.43
CA GLY A 264 -9.89 3.55 23.75
C GLY A 264 -9.52 2.31 22.91
N LEU A 265 -10.45 1.78 22.10
CA LEU A 265 -10.23 0.56 21.30
C LEU A 265 -9.05 0.65 20.35
N GLY A 266 -8.89 1.77 19.62
CA GLY A 266 -7.77 1.93 18.70
C GLY A 266 -6.41 1.83 19.39
N ARG A 267 -6.27 2.39 20.60
CA ARG A 267 -5.05 2.28 21.40
C ARG A 267 -4.83 0.84 21.89
N ALA A 268 -5.87 0.19 22.40
CA ALA A 268 -5.78 -1.20 22.87
C ALA A 268 -5.38 -2.14 21.72
N MET A 269 -5.99 -1.98 20.54
CA MET A 269 -5.66 -2.76 19.35
C MET A 269 -4.22 -2.52 18.88
N LEU A 270 -3.76 -1.27 18.83
CA LEU A 270 -2.37 -0.94 18.48
C LEU A 270 -1.38 -1.63 19.42
N LEU A 271 -1.60 -1.52 20.74
CA LEU A 271 -0.74 -2.15 21.72
C LEU A 271 -0.75 -3.69 21.62
N ALA A 272 -1.92 -4.28 21.37
CA ALA A 272 -2.05 -5.71 21.11
C ALA A 272 -1.26 -6.14 19.87
N GLY A 273 -1.33 -5.37 18.77
CA GLY A 273 -0.54 -5.60 17.57
C GLY A 273 0.97 -5.54 17.83
N LEU A 274 1.43 -4.53 18.58
CA LEU A 274 2.83 -4.41 18.97
C LEU A 274 3.32 -5.60 19.80
N HIS A 275 2.51 -6.09 20.76
CA HIS A 275 2.83 -7.30 21.53
C HIS A 275 2.90 -8.53 20.62
N ARG A 276 2.02 -8.66 19.60
CA ARG A 276 2.07 -9.76 18.63
C ARG A 276 3.33 -9.72 17.78
N LEU A 277 3.69 -8.56 17.23
CA LEU A 277 4.93 -8.40 16.46
C LEU A 277 6.17 -8.73 17.33
N LYS A 278 6.22 -8.24 18.56
CA LYS A 278 7.30 -8.55 19.51
C LYS A 278 7.38 -10.05 19.79
N ALA A 279 6.24 -10.71 20.05
CA ALA A 279 6.18 -12.15 20.30
C ALA A 279 6.59 -12.98 19.06
N ALA A 280 6.39 -12.46 17.88
CA ALA A 280 6.86 -13.04 16.62
C ALA A 280 8.38 -12.80 16.34
N GLY A 281 9.10 -12.12 17.26
CA GLY A 281 10.53 -11.90 17.17
C GLY A 281 10.95 -10.67 16.37
N VAL A 282 10.00 -9.79 16.00
CA VAL A 282 10.27 -8.53 15.29
C VAL A 282 10.98 -7.54 16.20
N ALA A 283 11.99 -6.84 15.67
CA ALA A 283 12.76 -5.85 16.42
C ALA A 283 12.17 -4.42 16.31
N THR A 284 11.56 -4.11 15.17
CA THR A 284 11.03 -2.76 14.88
C THR A 284 9.64 -2.86 14.25
N ALA A 285 8.67 -2.17 14.83
CA ALA A 285 7.36 -1.98 14.22
C ALA A 285 7.35 -0.75 13.31
N ILE A 286 6.79 -0.90 12.12
CA ILE A 286 6.64 0.15 11.09
C ILE A 286 5.15 0.38 10.83
N LEU A 287 4.78 1.60 10.47
CA LEU A 287 3.46 1.93 9.94
C LEU A 287 3.50 3.12 8.98
N GLY A 288 2.46 3.23 8.16
CA GLY A 288 2.16 4.42 7.35
C GLY A 288 0.99 5.20 7.93
N VAL A 289 1.06 6.53 7.91
CA VAL A 289 -0.06 7.38 8.35
C VAL A 289 -0.20 8.61 7.47
N ASP A 290 -1.44 8.96 7.16
CA ASP A 290 -1.80 10.23 6.57
C ASP A 290 -1.54 11.38 7.58
N ALA A 291 -0.65 12.29 7.23
CA ALA A 291 -0.22 13.40 8.10
C ALA A 291 -1.37 14.36 8.45
N GLU A 292 -2.40 14.41 7.60
CA GLU A 292 -3.57 15.26 7.77
C GLU A 292 -4.82 14.48 8.25
N ASN A 293 -4.62 13.26 8.77
CA ASN A 293 -5.72 12.43 9.26
C ASN A 293 -6.45 13.10 10.44
N SER A 294 -7.71 13.45 10.24
CA SER A 294 -8.55 14.13 11.24
C SER A 294 -8.99 13.24 12.41
N SER A 295 -8.77 11.93 12.33
CA SER A 295 -9.15 10.97 13.39
C SER A 295 -8.23 11.01 14.61
N GLY A 296 -7.08 11.72 14.53
CA GLY A 296 -6.06 11.76 15.59
C GLY A 296 -5.12 10.57 15.58
N ALA A 297 -5.03 9.83 14.47
CA ALA A 297 -4.18 8.65 14.34
C ALA A 297 -2.69 8.96 14.59
N LEU A 298 -2.19 10.09 14.06
CA LEU A 298 -0.81 10.51 14.28
C LEU A 298 -0.47 10.62 15.78
N HIS A 299 -1.31 11.33 16.55
CA HIS A 299 -1.13 11.47 18.00
C HIS A 299 -1.20 10.11 18.72
N LEU A 300 -2.10 9.21 18.27
CA LEU A 300 -2.18 7.85 18.82
C LEU A 300 -0.83 7.12 18.65
N TYR A 301 -0.25 7.15 17.44
CA TYR A 301 1.03 6.48 17.16
C TYR A 301 2.19 7.10 17.93
N GLU A 302 2.31 8.43 17.96
CA GLU A 302 3.31 9.13 18.77
C GLU A 302 3.20 8.76 20.25
N SER A 303 1.98 8.73 20.82
CA SER A 303 1.72 8.34 22.21
C SER A 303 2.05 6.88 22.51
N ALA A 304 2.13 6.05 21.47
CA ALA A 304 2.58 4.67 21.55
C ALA A 304 4.09 4.50 21.29
N GLY A 305 4.85 5.58 21.13
CA GLY A 305 6.31 5.58 20.98
C GLY A 305 6.80 5.50 19.53
N PHE A 306 5.93 5.66 18.55
CA PHE A 306 6.36 5.80 17.15
C PHE A 306 6.94 7.17 16.88
N HIS A 307 7.94 7.24 16.02
CA HIS A 307 8.52 8.48 15.51
C HIS A 307 8.62 8.43 13.98
N ASN A 308 8.54 9.59 13.35
CA ASN A 308 8.61 9.71 11.90
C ASN A 308 10.03 9.40 11.40
N ILE A 309 10.15 8.52 10.40
CA ILE A 309 11.42 8.14 9.76
C ILE A 309 11.49 8.51 8.28
N ARG A 310 10.34 8.80 7.64
CA ARG A 310 10.28 9.12 6.21
C ARG A 310 8.99 9.83 5.85
N ASN A 311 9.08 10.77 4.92
CA ASN A 311 7.93 11.49 4.37
C ASN A 311 7.72 11.13 2.91
N SER A 312 6.46 10.97 2.51
CA SER A 312 6.06 10.83 1.12
C SER A 312 4.88 11.74 0.79
N ILE A 313 4.78 12.09 -0.49
CA ILE A 313 3.77 13.00 -1.00
C ILE A 313 2.98 12.28 -2.07
N SER A 314 1.66 12.23 -1.93
CA SER A 314 0.75 11.86 -3.01
C SER A 314 0.63 13.01 -3.99
N TYR A 315 0.76 12.72 -5.26
CA TYR A 315 0.55 13.63 -6.37
C TYR A 315 -0.67 13.21 -7.17
N VAL A 316 -1.45 14.18 -7.63
CA VAL A 316 -2.68 13.96 -8.39
C VAL A 316 -2.73 14.83 -9.63
N LYS A 317 -3.34 14.30 -10.68
CA LYS A 317 -3.64 14.98 -11.94
C LYS A 317 -5.04 14.59 -12.41
N ASP A 318 -5.87 15.57 -12.78
CA ASP A 318 -7.12 15.31 -13.50
C ASP A 318 -6.81 14.91 -14.94
N VAL A 319 -7.50 13.91 -15.50
CA VAL A 319 -7.19 13.31 -16.81
C VAL A 319 -8.38 13.35 -17.76
#